data_17a1844e1828cd487b18810907b85753
#
_entry.id   17a1844e1828cd487b18810907b85753
#
_cell.length_a   1.000
_cell.length_b   1.000
_cell.length_c   1.000
_cell.angle_alpha   90.00
_cell.angle_beta   90.00
_cell.angle_gamma   90.00
#
_symmetry.space_group_name_H-M   'P 1'
#
loop_
_entity.id
_entity.type
_entity.pdbx_description
1 polymer ?
#
loop_
_entity_poly.entity_id
_entity_poly.type
_entity_poly.pdbx_seq_one_letter_code
_entity_poly.pdbx_strand_id
1 'polypeptide(L)'
;MKAEIKTKHKPIIYEEFEGSNLFRLKIAYSFLLNRPIKISNIRPESINPGMTKYEVSFLHLVSEVSNGTKIKINQTGTGFTLIPGTITNNYGDELVYECDNSRCITYYAEGLIPICLYGKESLHIKLKGITNNLIDNSVDSFKMSTCVLLQKLIVGDTVEFKINKRGILPNGIGEIYFKIPIITGLAPFDWMNEGKIKRIRGVAFTSKLSSLFTTQMIDTCRGVLNNFIPDVWIAVDNYKDKELDKISPGYGISITAETKEGFALSTDLMNDKDDLTKNANDLSKECTIKFLNDIYKSGCTNCNNQGLFLFLMALSEKNYVSYMKIGKISEHTKQILRLIYKLFGVKFNIRECDEYDKEESEDENNNEDEDEENEEKDDDDDESENNFENKFNQDELPIPYKQFMFSCVGIGLKNVARIEL
;
A
#
# COMPACT_ATOMS: atom_id res chain seq x y z
N MET A 1 42.74 28.88 35.99
CA MET A 1 42.57 28.80 34.52
C MET A 1 41.89 27.48 34.19
N LYS A 2 40.58 27.47 33.90
CA LYS A 2 39.87 26.30 33.37
C LYS A 2 40.06 26.27 31.88
N ALA A 3 40.75 25.28 31.38
CA ALA A 3 40.91 25.05 29.95
C ALA A 3 39.53 24.64 29.39
N GLU A 4 38.92 25.48 28.58
CA GLU A 4 37.76 25.13 27.76
C GLU A 4 38.22 24.11 26.69
N ILE A 5 37.82 22.87 26.88
CA ILE A 5 37.99 21.83 25.85
C ILE A 5 36.98 22.16 24.76
N LYS A 6 37.41 22.91 23.76
CA LYS A 6 36.70 23.08 22.48
C LYS A 6 36.71 21.76 21.75
N THR A 7 35.69 20.92 21.96
CA THR A 7 35.43 19.76 21.11
C THR A 7 35.21 20.26 19.69
N LYS A 8 36.19 20.05 18.81
CA LYS A 8 36.06 20.25 17.37
C LYS A 8 35.00 19.26 16.86
N HIS A 9 33.74 19.69 16.76
CA HIS A 9 32.72 18.91 16.05
C HIS A 9 33.17 18.74 14.60
N LYS A 10 33.34 17.48 14.17
CA LYS A 10 33.53 17.18 12.74
C LYS A 10 32.34 17.74 11.96
N PRO A 11 32.55 18.38 10.81
CA PRO A 11 31.45 18.89 10.00
C PRO A 11 30.52 17.70 9.61
N ILE A 12 29.22 17.89 9.78
CA ILE A 12 28.23 16.90 9.38
C ILE A 12 28.16 16.94 7.85
N ILE A 13 28.39 15.81 7.21
CA ILE A 13 28.25 15.65 5.77
C ILE A 13 26.80 15.24 5.51
N TYR A 14 26.10 16.04 4.71
CA TYR A 14 24.72 15.78 4.31
C TYR A 14 24.68 15.16 2.92
N GLU A 15 23.87 14.15 2.73
CA GLU A 15 23.50 13.69 1.39
C GLU A 15 22.40 14.60 0.83
N GLU A 16 22.66 15.20 -0.33
CA GLU A 16 21.82 16.26 -0.89
C GLU A 16 20.81 15.70 -1.90
N PHE A 17 19.57 16.16 -1.75
CA PHE A 17 18.46 15.86 -2.64
C PHE A 17 17.74 17.15 -3.04
N GLU A 18 17.11 17.11 -4.23
CA GLU A 18 16.28 18.20 -4.72
C GLU A 18 14.82 17.77 -4.80
N GLY A 19 13.93 18.73 -4.54
CA GLY A 19 12.49 18.58 -4.64
C GLY A 19 11.87 17.58 -3.66
N SER A 20 10.55 17.60 -3.57
CA SER A 20 9.77 16.76 -2.66
C SER A 20 9.38 15.39 -3.24
N ASN A 21 9.81 15.07 -4.47
CA ASN A 21 9.50 13.78 -5.08
C ASN A 21 10.02 12.63 -4.20
N LEU A 22 9.19 11.60 -4.00
CA LEU A 22 9.52 10.44 -3.17
C LEU A 22 9.98 10.81 -1.74
N PHE A 23 9.36 11.84 -1.16
CA PHE A 23 9.70 12.46 0.11
C PHE A 23 9.86 11.43 1.23
N ARG A 24 8.86 10.55 1.41
CA ARG A 24 8.85 9.53 2.47
C ARG A 24 9.99 8.53 2.34
N LEU A 25 10.32 8.10 1.11
CA LEU A 25 11.40 7.14 0.86
C LEU A 25 12.80 7.74 1.10
N LYS A 26 12.99 9.04 0.81
CA LYS A 26 14.24 9.75 1.15
C LYS A 26 14.44 9.84 2.66
N ILE A 27 13.35 10.07 3.41
CA ILE A 27 13.39 10.08 4.87
C ILE A 27 13.67 8.66 5.41
N ALA A 28 12.96 7.65 4.91
CA ALA A 28 13.20 6.26 5.31
C ALA A 28 14.66 5.86 5.07
N TYR A 29 15.22 6.19 3.93
CA TYR A 29 16.64 5.97 3.63
C TYR A 29 17.57 6.58 4.69
N SER A 30 17.31 7.85 5.08
CA SER A 30 18.11 8.54 6.10
C SER A 30 18.13 7.76 7.42
N PHE A 31 16.99 7.27 7.88
CA PHE A 31 16.89 6.50 9.12
C PHE A 31 17.53 5.12 9.01
N LEU A 32 17.25 4.39 7.93
CA LEU A 32 17.73 3.02 7.73
C LEU A 32 19.25 2.93 7.66
N LEU A 33 19.91 3.90 7.02
CA LEU A 33 21.37 3.95 6.91
C LEU A 33 22.04 4.92 7.88
N ASN A 34 21.27 5.55 8.76
CA ASN A 34 21.74 6.56 9.71
C ASN A 34 22.57 7.67 9.02
N ARG A 35 22.09 8.17 7.87
CA ARG A 35 22.75 9.21 7.08
C ARG A 35 22.00 10.53 7.15
N PRO A 36 22.66 11.64 7.55
CA PRO A 36 22.07 12.96 7.48
C PRO A 36 21.74 13.34 6.04
N ILE A 37 20.54 13.89 5.82
CA ILE A 37 20.12 14.37 4.50
C ILE A 37 19.78 15.84 4.51
N LYS A 38 19.95 16.49 3.35
CA LYS A 38 19.48 17.83 3.08
C LYS A 38 18.63 17.81 1.81
N ILE A 39 17.40 18.29 1.93
CA ILE A 39 16.51 18.45 0.78
C ILE A 39 16.31 19.93 0.52
N SER A 40 16.51 20.34 -0.73
CA SER A 40 16.39 21.72 -1.19
C SER A 40 15.47 21.81 -2.41
N ASN A 41 15.16 23.04 -2.84
CA ASN A 41 14.35 23.30 -4.03
C ASN A 41 12.97 22.62 -4.00
N ILE A 42 12.32 22.63 -2.82
CA ILE A 42 10.97 22.10 -2.67
C ILE A 42 9.99 23.15 -3.20
N ARG A 43 9.42 22.90 -4.40
CA ARG A 43 8.42 23.75 -5.06
C ARG A 43 8.71 25.28 -4.97
N PRO A 44 9.90 25.74 -5.36
CA PRO A 44 10.28 27.15 -5.15
C PRO A 44 9.44 28.12 -6.00
N GLU A 45 8.96 27.68 -7.16
CA GLU A 45 8.21 28.51 -8.13
C GLU A 45 6.68 28.29 -8.06
N SER A 46 6.21 27.51 -7.09
CA SER A 46 4.77 27.26 -6.93
C SER A 46 4.07 28.46 -6.30
N ILE A 47 2.75 28.58 -6.51
CA ILE A 47 1.91 29.61 -5.86
C ILE A 47 2.08 29.54 -4.32
N ASN A 48 2.21 28.32 -3.79
CA ASN A 48 2.52 28.08 -2.38
C ASN A 48 3.89 27.37 -2.31
N PRO A 49 5.00 28.13 -2.23
CA PRO A 49 6.33 27.54 -2.23
C PRO A 49 6.62 26.78 -0.93
N GLY A 50 7.51 25.79 -1.03
CA GLY A 50 7.97 25.03 0.13
C GLY A 50 7.16 23.75 0.41
N MET A 51 7.36 23.21 1.61
CA MET A 51 6.71 21.98 2.07
C MET A 51 5.23 22.19 2.33
N THR A 52 4.44 21.17 2.00
CA THR A 52 3.01 21.12 2.34
C THR A 52 2.81 20.73 3.80
N LYS A 53 1.59 21.01 4.34
CA LYS A 53 1.27 20.69 5.72
C LYS A 53 1.43 19.20 6.03
N TYR A 54 1.03 18.32 5.13
CA TYR A 54 1.17 16.86 5.33
C TYR A 54 2.63 16.40 5.31
N GLU A 55 3.52 17.05 4.54
CA GLU A 55 4.95 16.73 4.56
C GLU A 55 5.60 17.15 5.88
N VAL A 56 5.24 18.32 6.39
CA VAL A 56 5.68 18.79 7.73
C VAL A 56 5.13 17.89 8.82
N SER A 57 3.84 17.52 8.75
CA SER A 57 3.21 16.57 9.68
C SER A 57 3.92 15.21 9.67
N PHE A 58 4.31 14.69 8.49
CA PHE A 58 5.07 13.45 8.41
C PHE A 58 6.46 13.56 9.07
N LEU A 59 7.16 14.69 8.91
CA LEU A 59 8.44 14.94 9.61
C LEU A 59 8.26 14.93 11.14
N HIS A 60 7.20 15.55 11.64
CA HIS A 60 6.89 15.51 13.07
C HIS A 60 6.60 14.09 13.54
N LEU A 61 5.78 13.33 12.81
CA LEU A 61 5.47 11.95 13.13
C LEU A 61 6.74 11.08 13.23
N VAL A 62 7.66 11.22 12.26
CA VAL A 62 8.93 10.48 12.28
C VAL A 62 9.82 10.91 13.45
N SER A 63 9.73 12.17 13.88
CA SER A 63 10.43 12.64 15.09
C SER A 63 9.87 12.02 16.37
N GLU A 64 8.55 11.77 16.42
CA GLU A 64 7.88 11.14 17.58
C GLU A 64 8.25 9.64 17.72
N VAL A 65 8.36 8.91 16.60
CA VAL A 65 8.74 7.48 16.63
C VAL A 65 10.25 7.25 16.80
N SER A 66 11.04 8.32 16.84
CA SER A 66 12.50 8.27 16.96
C SER A 66 13.01 9.14 18.11
N ASN A 67 14.16 8.79 18.66
CA ASN A 67 14.81 9.57 19.71
C ASN A 67 16.11 10.21 19.20
N GLY A 68 16.25 11.52 19.44
CA GLY A 68 17.45 12.27 19.07
C GLY A 68 17.47 12.78 17.63
N THR A 69 16.38 12.65 16.88
CA THR A 69 16.22 13.22 15.55
C THR A 69 16.28 14.75 15.58
N LYS A 70 17.03 15.32 14.64
CA LYS A 70 17.14 16.80 14.51
C LYS A 70 16.69 17.21 13.12
N ILE A 71 15.67 18.05 13.06
CA ILE A 71 15.11 18.61 11.83
C ILE A 71 15.26 20.11 11.88
N LYS A 72 15.81 20.70 10.81
CA LYS A 72 15.91 22.16 10.67
C LYS A 72 15.33 22.56 9.31
N ILE A 73 14.24 23.30 9.34
CA ILE A 73 13.55 23.81 8.16
C ILE A 73 14.06 25.24 7.92
N ASN A 74 14.27 25.62 6.68
CA ASN A 74 14.64 27.00 6.34
C ASN A 74 13.43 27.96 6.48
N GLN A 75 13.67 29.26 6.49
CA GLN A 75 12.62 30.26 6.71
C GLN A 75 11.52 30.25 5.63
N THR A 76 11.86 29.89 4.42
CA THR A 76 10.92 29.83 3.29
C THR A 76 10.18 28.49 3.18
N GLY A 77 10.54 27.49 3.99
CA GLY A 77 9.99 26.14 3.88
C GLY A 77 10.43 25.37 2.62
N THR A 78 11.27 25.97 1.77
CA THR A 78 11.71 25.36 0.50
C THR A 78 12.84 24.33 0.65
N GLY A 79 13.30 24.12 1.87
CA GLY A 79 14.31 23.10 2.16
C GLY A 79 14.44 22.82 3.65
N PHE A 80 14.97 21.65 3.96
CA PHE A 80 15.27 21.23 5.33
C PHE A 80 16.48 20.33 5.40
N THR A 81 17.04 20.21 6.60
CA THR A 81 18.05 19.21 6.95
C THR A 81 17.49 18.27 8.00
N LEU A 82 17.80 16.98 7.87
CA LEU A 82 17.43 15.95 8.80
C LEU A 82 18.67 15.16 9.22
N ILE A 83 18.88 15.07 10.52
CA ILE A 83 19.85 14.17 11.14
C ILE A 83 19.02 13.09 11.83
N PRO A 84 19.09 11.84 11.36
CA PRO A 84 18.28 10.78 11.94
C PRO A 84 18.71 10.46 13.37
N GLY A 85 17.73 10.16 14.20
CA GLY A 85 17.92 9.60 15.52
C GLY A 85 17.76 8.09 15.51
N THR A 86 17.71 7.49 16.68
CA THR A 86 17.43 6.07 16.86
C THR A 86 15.93 5.82 16.77
N ILE A 87 15.50 4.84 15.99
CA ILE A 87 14.09 4.45 15.87
C ILE A 87 13.72 3.65 17.12
N THR A 88 12.96 4.26 18.02
CA THR A 88 12.54 3.65 19.30
C THR A 88 11.13 3.09 19.25
N ASN A 89 10.31 3.52 18.26
CA ASN A 89 8.89 3.19 18.16
C ASN A 89 8.14 3.47 19.47
N ASN A 90 8.44 4.64 20.09
CA ASN A 90 7.89 5.05 21.37
C ASN A 90 8.09 4.01 22.50
N TYR A 91 9.18 3.23 22.43
CA TYR A 91 9.53 2.17 23.38
C TYR A 91 8.44 1.10 23.58
N GLY A 92 7.60 0.88 22.55
CA GLY A 92 6.50 -0.08 22.57
C GLY A 92 5.20 0.45 23.17
N ASP A 93 5.19 1.67 23.72
CA ASP A 93 3.99 2.31 24.21
C ASP A 93 3.10 2.79 23.04
N GLU A 94 1.79 2.85 23.29
CA GLU A 94 0.85 3.32 22.28
C GLU A 94 1.02 4.84 22.02
N LEU A 95 1.37 5.18 20.78
CA LEU A 95 1.47 6.55 20.31
C LEU A 95 0.13 7.00 19.70
N VAL A 96 -0.34 8.19 20.02
CA VAL A 96 -1.51 8.82 19.39
C VAL A 96 -1.06 10.02 18.59
N TYR A 97 -1.33 10.02 17.28
CA TYR A 97 -0.90 11.09 16.39
C TYR A 97 -2.05 11.63 15.53
N GLU A 98 -2.18 12.94 15.45
CA GLU A 98 -3.14 13.64 14.60
C GLU A 98 -2.50 14.01 13.26
N CYS A 99 -2.96 13.36 12.19
CA CYS A 99 -2.49 13.59 10.83
C CYS A 99 -3.10 14.88 10.25
N ASP A 100 -2.38 15.53 9.34
CA ASP A 100 -2.96 16.62 8.56
C ASP A 100 -4.02 16.09 7.59
N ASN A 101 -5.17 16.75 7.54
CA ASN A 101 -6.36 16.31 6.79
C ASN A 101 -6.27 16.52 5.26
N SER A 102 -5.15 16.98 4.72
CA SER A 102 -4.96 17.06 3.26
C SER A 102 -4.59 15.74 2.61
N ARG A 103 -4.20 14.73 3.39
CA ARG A 103 -3.90 13.36 2.93
C ARG A 103 -4.59 12.31 3.81
N CYS A 104 -4.82 11.12 3.27
CA CYS A 104 -5.35 10.00 4.04
C CYS A 104 -4.34 9.52 5.10
N ILE A 105 -4.84 8.96 6.20
CA ILE A 105 -4.03 8.32 7.26
C ILE A 105 -3.07 7.27 6.66
N THR A 106 -3.47 6.59 5.59
CA THR A 106 -2.67 5.58 4.89
C THR A 106 -1.37 6.14 4.31
N TYR A 107 -1.35 7.42 3.91
CA TYR A 107 -0.12 8.10 3.50
C TYR A 107 0.94 8.05 4.61
N TYR A 108 0.55 8.28 5.85
CA TYR A 108 1.44 8.25 7.01
C TYR A 108 1.82 6.82 7.38
N ALA A 109 0.82 5.93 7.42
CA ALA A 109 1.01 4.51 7.76
C ALA A 109 2.00 3.83 6.80
N GLU A 110 1.85 4.02 5.49
CA GLU A 110 2.76 3.47 4.48
C GLU A 110 4.20 3.99 4.65
N GLY A 111 4.35 5.30 4.93
CA GLY A 111 5.67 5.91 5.13
C GLY A 111 6.39 5.41 6.37
N LEU A 112 5.65 4.98 7.41
CA LEU A 112 6.23 4.43 8.65
C LEU A 112 6.74 3.00 8.48
N ILE A 113 6.16 2.20 7.58
CA ILE A 113 6.50 0.78 7.42
C ILE A 113 8.01 0.56 7.30
N PRO A 114 8.73 1.10 6.28
CA PRO A 114 10.14 0.82 6.10
C PRO A 114 11.01 1.34 7.25
N ILE A 115 10.55 2.36 7.97
CA ILE A 115 11.28 2.95 9.11
C ILE A 115 11.12 2.09 10.34
N CYS A 116 9.87 1.80 10.72
CA CYS A 116 9.55 1.20 12.01
C CYS A 116 9.81 -0.31 12.09
N LEU A 117 9.86 -1.00 10.95
CA LEU A 117 10.29 -2.40 10.89
C LEU A 117 11.69 -2.63 11.47
N TYR A 118 12.57 -1.63 11.41
CA TYR A 118 13.95 -1.67 11.92
C TYR A 118 14.12 -0.92 13.25
N GLY A 119 13.03 -0.73 13.98
CA GLY A 119 13.03 -0.11 15.31
C GLY A 119 13.54 -1.04 16.42
N LYS A 120 13.63 -0.49 17.65
CA LYS A 120 13.97 -1.26 18.85
C LYS A 120 12.82 -2.12 19.35
N GLU A 121 11.62 -1.56 19.36
CA GLU A 121 10.37 -2.19 19.79
C GLU A 121 9.32 -2.12 18.68
N SER A 122 8.28 -2.94 18.76
CA SER A 122 7.14 -2.86 17.83
C SER A 122 6.43 -1.53 17.98
N LEU A 123 6.06 -0.91 16.88
CA LEU A 123 5.27 0.31 16.91
C LEU A 123 3.80 -0.01 17.15
N HIS A 124 3.22 0.65 18.14
CA HIS A 124 1.78 0.68 18.41
C HIS A 124 1.28 2.11 18.26
N ILE A 125 0.53 2.38 17.19
CA ILE A 125 0.12 3.74 16.87
C ILE A 125 -1.37 3.86 16.57
N LYS A 126 -2.00 4.91 17.12
CA LYS A 126 -3.30 5.40 16.70
C LYS A 126 -3.13 6.64 15.84
N LEU A 127 -3.48 6.54 14.57
CA LEU A 127 -3.47 7.67 13.65
C LEU A 127 -4.90 8.20 13.53
N LYS A 128 -5.05 9.52 13.71
CA LYS A 128 -6.31 10.24 13.57
C LYS A 128 -6.28 11.13 12.34
N GLY A 129 -7.37 11.19 11.57
CA GLY A 129 -7.48 11.99 10.36
C GLY A 129 -8.47 11.43 9.34
N ILE A 130 -8.19 11.59 8.06
CA ILE A 130 -9.03 11.13 6.96
C ILE A 130 -8.75 9.66 6.66
N THR A 131 -9.80 8.85 6.53
CA THR A 131 -9.68 7.41 6.19
C THR A 131 -9.83 7.13 4.70
N ASN A 132 -10.49 8.02 3.97
CA ASN A 132 -10.79 7.85 2.56
C ASN A 132 -10.68 9.21 1.84
N ASN A 133 -10.01 9.24 0.71
CA ASN A 133 -9.94 10.37 -0.22
C ASN A 133 -9.76 9.86 -1.65
N LEU A 134 -9.66 10.76 -2.64
CA LEU A 134 -9.49 10.44 -4.05
C LEU A 134 -8.02 10.26 -4.48
N ILE A 135 -7.06 10.52 -3.58
CA ILE A 135 -5.63 10.59 -3.90
C ILE A 135 -4.89 9.36 -3.39
N ASP A 136 -5.17 8.97 -2.15
CA ASP A 136 -4.49 7.90 -1.45
C ASP A 136 -5.34 6.63 -1.40
N ASN A 137 -4.71 5.48 -1.20
CA ASN A 137 -5.43 4.24 -0.90
C ASN A 137 -6.30 4.43 0.34
N SER A 138 -7.53 3.95 0.31
CA SER A 138 -8.39 3.92 1.49
C SER A 138 -7.81 3.03 2.59
N VAL A 139 -8.27 3.24 3.82
CA VAL A 139 -7.89 2.37 4.96
C VAL A 139 -8.34 0.92 4.76
N ASP A 140 -9.44 0.70 4.02
CA ASP A 140 -9.94 -0.64 3.68
C ASP A 140 -9.00 -1.33 2.70
N SER A 141 -8.66 -0.67 1.59
CA SER A 141 -7.68 -1.17 0.61
C SER A 141 -6.32 -1.42 1.25
N PHE A 142 -5.87 -0.52 2.12
CA PHE A 142 -4.61 -0.68 2.84
C PHE A 142 -4.63 -1.91 3.75
N LYS A 143 -5.70 -2.11 4.51
CA LYS A 143 -5.90 -3.28 5.37
C LYS A 143 -5.93 -4.58 4.59
N MET A 144 -6.74 -4.60 3.51
CA MET A 144 -7.05 -5.83 2.78
C MET A 144 -5.96 -6.22 1.77
N SER A 145 -5.09 -5.30 1.39
CA SER A 145 -3.99 -5.55 0.43
C SER A 145 -2.62 -5.30 1.06
N THR A 146 -2.29 -4.05 1.39
CA THR A 146 -0.93 -3.71 1.87
C THR A 146 -0.53 -4.46 3.12
N CYS A 147 -1.44 -4.54 4.13
CA CYS A 147 -1.14 -5.28 5.37
C CYS A 147 -1.04 -6.80 5.15
N VAL A 148 -1.84 -7.36 4.24
CA VAL A 148 -1.77 -8.79 3.88
C VAL A 148 -0.43 -9.11 3.22
N LEU A 149 -0.03 -8.32 2.23
CA LEU A 149 1.26 -8.46 1.56
C LEU A 149 2.44 -8.24 2.52
N LEU A 150 2.33 -7.27 3.44
CA LEU A 150 3.35 -7.04 4.46
C LEU A 150 3.46 -8.22 5.43
N GLN A 151 2.33 -8.82 5.84
CA GLN A 151 2.32 -10.01 6.69
C GLN A 151 3.01 -11.22 6.01
N LYS A 152 2.88 -11.34 4.68
CA LYS A 152 3.57 -12.40 3.91
C LYS A 152 5.10 -12.30 3.98
N LEU A 153 5.64 -11.10 4.24
CA LEU A 153 7.09 -10.86 4.39
C LEU A 153 7.60 -11.02 5.81
N ILE A 154 6.70 -10.94 6.80
CA ILE A 154 7.08 -10.91 8.22
C ILE A 154 6.76 -12.27 8.83
N VAL A 155 7.80 -12.96 9.28
CA VAL A 155 7.68 -14.26 9.96
C VAL A 155 7.82 -14.07 11.46
N GLY A 156 6.95 -14.73 12.24
CA GLY A 156 7.07 -14.81 13.69
C GLY A 156 6.36 -13.69 14.48
N ASP A 157 5.82 -12.67 13.83
CA ASP A 157 5.00 -11.63 14.47
C ASP A 157 3.87 -11.17 13.53
N THR A 158 2.89 -10.44 14.05
CA THR A 158 1.69 -10.07 13.31
C THR A 158 1.58 -8.56 13.08
N VAL A 159 1.19 -8.21 11.85
CA VAL A 159 0.76 -6.87 11.48
C VAL A 159 -0.70 -6.71 11.87
N GLU A 160 -1.02 -5.77 12.75
CA GLU A 160 -2.41 -5.50 13.12
C GLU A 160 -2.85 -4.14 12.59
N PHE A 161 -3.97 -4.13 11.89
CA PHE A 161 -4.58 -2.91 11.39
C PHE A 161 -6.09 -2.92 11.69
N LYS A 162 -6.54 -1.99 12.52
CA LYS A 162 -7.93 -1.88 12.95
C LYS A 162 -8.47 -0.50 12.60
N ILE A 163 -9.64 -0.45 11.99
CA ILE A 163 -10.36 0.78 11.69
C ILE A 163 -11.31 1.01 12.85
N ASN A 164 -11.03 2.02 13.69
CA ASN A 164 -11.84 2.34 14.85
C ASN A 164 -12.98 3.29 14.49
N LYS A 165 -12.66 4.32 13.66
CA LYS A 165 -13.62 5.33 13.22
C LYS A 165 -13.35 5.73 11.78
N ARG A 166 -14.42 5.97 11.00
CA ARG A 166 -14.29 6.55 9.67
C ARG A 166 -14.23 8.07 9.75
N GLY A 167 -13.41 8.65 8.89
CA GLY A 167 -13.25 10.10 8.75
C GLY A 167 -13.15 10.49 7.29
N ILE A 168 -14.03 11.39 6.87
CA ILE A 168 -14.09 11.92 5.51
C ILE A 168 -13.97 13.45 5.59
N LEU A 169 -13.45 14.07 4.53
CA LEU A 169 -13.41 15.54 4.44
C LEU A 169 -14.82 16.15 4.56
N PRO A 170 -14.96 17.36 5.16
CA PRO A 170 -13.89 18.24 5.66
C PRO A 170 -13.40 17.92 7.09
N ASN A 171 -14.14 17.19 7.90
CA ASN A 171 -13.89 17.12 9.35
C ASN A 171 -12.76 16.15 9.72
N GLY A 172 -12.59 15.04 8.96
CA GLY A 172 -11.45 14.15 9.11
C GLY A 172 -11.27 13.54 10.51
N ILE A 173 -12.35 13.11 11.17
CA ILE A 173 -12.32 12.56 12.53
C ILE A 173 -12.10 11.03 12.58
N GLY A 174 -11.56 10.45 11.53
CA GLY A 174 -11.26 9.03 11.49
C GLY A 174 -10.15 8.65 12.45
N GLU A 175 -10.12 7.37 12.82
CA GLU A 175 -9.10 6.80 13.68
C GLU A 175 -8.81 5.36 13.26
N ILE A 176 -7.53 5.04 13.15
CA ILE A 176 -7.07 3.66 12.99
C ILE A 176 -6.09 3.31 14.11
N TYR A 177 -5.99 2.02 14.41
CA TYR A 177 -4.89 1.44 15.18
C TYR A 177 -4.02 0.62 14.23
N PHE A 178 -2.71 0.84 14.29
CA PHE A 178 -1.73 0.13 13.47
C PHE A 178 -0.57 -0.36 14.31
N LYS A 179 -0.32 -1.69 14.29
CA LYS A 179 0.86 -2.31 14.88
C LYS A 179 1.81 -2.70 13.76
N ILE A 180 3.04 -2.17 13.81
CA ILE A 180 4.14 -2.57 12.94
C ILE A 180 5.13 -3.36 13.79
N PRO A 181 5.29 -4.67 13.51
CA PRO A 181 6.28 -5.48 14.23
C PRO A 181 7.70 -5.12 13.81
N ILE A 182 8.67 -5.56 14.59
CA ILE A 182 10.10 -5.40 14.27
C ILE A 182 10.66 -6.67 13.66
N ILE A 183 11.61 -6.51 12.74
CA ILE A 183 12.29 -7.59 12.05
C ILE A 183 13.80 -7.55 12.33
N THR A 184 14.47 -8.67 12.18
CA THR A 184 15.95 -8.76 12.18
C THR A 184 16.53 -8.40 10.82
N GLY A 185 15.82 -8.72 9.75
CA GLY A 185 16.12 -8.46 8.35
C GLY A 185 15.01 -9.04 7.49
N LEU A 186 14.95 -8.66 6.23
CA LEU A 186 13.98 -9.19 5.27
C LEU A 186 14.60 -10.39 4.56
N ALA A 187 13.85 -11.51 4.53
CA ALA A 187 14.16 -12.64 3.68
C ALA A 187 14.09 -12.25 2.18
N PRO A 188 14.70 -13.00 1.28
CA PRO A 188 14.52 -12.79 -0.15
C PRO A 188 13.04 -12.92 -0.52
N PHE A 189 12.61 -12.13 -1.48
CA PHE A 189 11.26 -12.22 -2.04
C PHE A 189 11.22 -13.37 -3.06
N ASP A 190 10.21 -14.22 -2.94
CA ASP A 190 9.86 -15.23 -3.93
C ASP A 190 8.42 -15.01 -4.36
N TRP A 191 8.19 -13.93 -5.11
CA TRP A 191 6.87 -13.54 -5.59
C TRP A 191 6.82 -13.71 -7.11
N MET A 192 7.01 -14.94 -7.57
CA MET A 192 7.03 -15.29 -8.99
C MET A 192 5.66 -15.63 -9.53
N ASN A 193 4.84 -16.32 -8.73
CA ASN A 193 3.50 -16.74 -9.11
C ASN A 193 2.45 -16.01 -8.27
N GLU A 194 1.57 -15.26 -8.92
CA GLU A 194 0.43 -14.60 -8.28
C GLU A 194 -0.68 -15.57 -7.86
N GLY A 195 -0.76 -16.73 -8.53
CA GLY A 195 -1.81 -17.72 -8.35
C GLY A 195 -3.16 -17.29 -8.92
N LYS A 196 -4.08 -18.25 -9.00
CA LYS A 196 -5.47 -17.99 -9.44
C LYS A 196 -6.24 -17.24 -8.33
N ILE A 197 -7.19 -16.39 -8.72
CA ILE A 197 -8.05 -15.69 -7.77
C ILE A 197 -8.95 -16.72 -7.08
N LYS A 198 -8.90 -16.74 -5.75
CA LYS A 198 -9.68 -17.64 -4.92
C LYS A 198 -11.05 -17.06 -4.57
N ARG A 199 -11.09 -15.77 -4.24
CA ARG A 199 -12.31 -15.09 -3.78
C ARG A 199 -12.18 -13.58 -3.88
N ILE A 200 -13.33 -12.89 -3.87
CA ILE A 200 -13.40 -11.43 -3.81
C ILE A 200 -14.03 -11.01 -2.48
N ARG A 201 -13.39 -10.06 -1.82
CA ARG A 201 -13.87 -9.44 -0.57
C ARG A 201 -13.93 -7.93 -0.76
N GLY A 202 -14.86 -7.28 -0.07
CA GLY A 202 -14.99 -5.84 -0.16
C GLY A 202 -15.70 -5.23 1.04
N VAL A 203 -15.69 -3.90 1.08
CA VAL A 203 -16.43 -3.10 2.04
C VAL A 203 -17.10 -1.95 1.30
N ALA A 204 -18.42 -1.86 1.36
CA ALA A 204 -19.17 -0.70 0.94
C ALA A 204 -19.54 0.10 2.18
N PHE A 205 -19.17 1.37 2.21
CA PHE A 205 -19.40 2.21 3.38
C PHE A 205 -20.26 3.43 3.06
N THR A 206 -21.03 3.86 4.06
CA THR A 206 -21.67 5.17 4.09
C THR A 206 -21.38 5.86 5.41
N SER A 207 -21.24 7.17 5.37
CA SER A 207 -21.07 8.05 6.53
C SER A 207 -22.14 9.14 6.46
N LYS A 208 -22.98 9.23 7.48
CA LYS A 208 -24.06 10.24 7.61
C LYS A 208 -25.08 10.25 6.43
N LEU A 209 -25.12 9.18 5.65
CA LEU A 209 -26.05 9.02 4.52
C LEU A 209 -26.92 7.77 4.70
N SER A 210 -27.89 7.57 3.81
CA SER A 210 -28.78 6.40 3.82
C SER A 210 -28.01 5.11 3.54
N SER A 211 -28.35 4.02 4.23
CA SER A 211 -27.85 2.68 3.92
C SER A 211 -28.26 2.16 2.54
N LEU A 212 -29.22 2.81 1.88
CA LEU A 212 -29.60 2.47 0.52
C LEU A 212 -28.41 2.57 -0.46
N PHE A 213 -27.52 3.55 -0.22
CA PHE A 213 -26.30 3.70 -1.05
C PHE A 213 -25.39 2.47 -0.99
N THR A 214 -25.19 1.90 0.20
CA THR A 214 -24.38 0.65 0.34
C THR A 214 -25.05 -0.52 -0.35
N THR A 215 -26.36 -0.69 -0.22
CA THR A 215 -27.10 -1.76 -0.89
C THR A 215 -26.97 -1.64 -2.42
N GLN A 216 -27.22 -0.46 -2.97
CA GLN A 216 -27.10 -0.21 -4.41
C GLN A 216 -25.68 -0.50 -4.94
N MET A 217 -24.64 -0.07 -4.19
CA MET A 217 -23.25 -0.35 -4.57
C MET A 217 -22.95 -1.85 -4.59
N ILE A 218 -23.40 -2.57 -3.58
CA ILE A 218 -23.17 -4.02 -3.47
C ILE A 218 -23.88 -4.78 -4.58
N ASP A 219 -25.14 -4.48 -4.84
CA ASP A 219 -25.94 -5.15 -5.87
C ASP A 219 -25.35 -4.93 -7.26
N THR A 220 -24.92 -3.69 -7.55
CA THR A 220 -24.26 -3.37 -8.83
C THR A 220 -22.93 -4.12 -8.98
N CYS A 221 -22.09 -4.16 -7.94
CA CYS A 221 -20.81 -4.86 -7.99
C CYS A 221 -21.01 -6.37 -8.16
N ARG A 222 -21.93 -6.97 -7.38
CA ARG A 222 -22.22 -8.40 -7.48
C ARG A 222 -22.78 -8.79 -8.84
N GLY A 223 -23.63 -7.95 -9.45
CA GLY A 223 -24.17 -8.18 -10.78
C GLY A 223 -23.09 -8.35 -11.86
N VAL A 224 -21.92 -7.75 -11.68
CA VAL A 224 -20.78 -7.90 -12.58
C VAL A 224 -19.83 -9.01 -12.11
N LEU A 225 -19.44 -8.98 -10.84
CA LEU A 225 -18.38 -9.85 -10.30
C LEU A 225 -18.79 -11.32 -10.20
N ASN A 226 -20.08 -11.63 -10.01
CA ASN A 226 -20.56 -13.02 -9.97
C ASN A 226 -20.42 -13.74 -11.33
N ASN A 227 -20.30 -12.98 -12.44
CA ASN A 227 -19.98 -13.55 -13.74
C ASN A 227 -18.50 -13.92 -13.87
N PHE A 228 -17.66 -13.37 -13.00
CA PHE A 228 -16.22 -13.60 -13.00
C PHE A 228 -15.83 -14.69 -11.99
N ILE A 229 -16.38 -14.66 -10.77
CA ILE A 229 -16.14 -15.64 -9.72
C ILE A 229 -17.36 -15.75 -8.79
N PRO A 230 -17.75 -16.97 -8.34
CA PRO A 230 -18.93 -17.13 -7.49
C PRO A 230 -18.73 -16.64 -6.05
N ASP A 231 -17.53 -16.73 -5.47
CA ASP A 231 -17.26 -16.32 -4.08
C ASP A 231 -16.99 -14.81 -3.96
N VAL A 232 -18.06 -14.02 -4.04
CA VAL A 232 -18.02 -12.56 -3.87
C VAL A 232 -18.78 -12.16 -2.61
N TRP A 233 -18.05 -11.56 -1.64
CA TRP A 233 -18.67 -11.06 -0.42
C TRP A 233 -18.21 -9.62 -0.13
N ILE A 234 -19.18 -8.69 -0.06
CA ILE A 234 -18.97 -7.27 0.23
C ILE A 234 -19.71 -6.93 1.51
N ALA A 235 -18.98 -6.52 2.53
CA ALA A 235 -19.50 -6.11 3.81
C ALA A 235 -20.13 -4.72 3.74
N VAL A 236 -21.15 -4.50 4.55
CA VAL A 236 -21.78 -3.19 4.75
C VAL A 236 -21.15 -2.52 5.97
N ASP A 237 -20.70 -1.28 5.82
CA ASP A 237 -20.26 -0.43 6.93
C ASP A 237 -21.02 0.90 6.92
N ASN A 238 -22.11 0.96 7.67
CA ASN A 238 -22.91 2.16 7.85
C ASN A 238 -22.43 2.89 9.11
N TYR A 239 -21.44 3.75 8.96
CA TYR A 239 -20.86 4.45 10.09
C TYR A 239 -21.81 5.51 10.66
N LYS A 240 -22.16 5.34 11.93
CA LYS A 240 -22.97 6.26 12.72
C LYS A 240 -22.27 6.47 14.07
N ASP A 241 -21.81 7.67 14.34
CA ASP A 241 -21.30 8.04 15.64
C ASP A 241 -22.38 8.79 16.44
N LYS A 242 -22.22 8.80 17.76
CA LYS A 242 -23.09 9.56 18.67
C LYS A 242 -23.00 11.07 18.44
N GLU A 243 -21.87 11.58 17.95
CA GLU A 243 -21.63 12.98 17.61
C GLU A 243 -21.87 13.24 16.10
N LEU A 244 -23.11 13.08 15.66
CA LEU A 244 -23.53 13.22 14.27
C LEU A 244 -23.08 14.53 13.60
N ASP A 245 -22.97 15.63 14.37
CA ASP A 245 -22.61 16.95 13.84
C ASP A 245 -21.16 17.04 13.37
N LYS A 246 -20.28 16.19 13.92
CA LYS A 246 -18.86 16.16 13.57
C LYS A 246 -18.53 15.25 12.38
N ILE A 247 -19.49 14.41 11.96
CA ILE A 247 -19.27 13.47 10.86
C ILE A 247 -19.53 14.15 9.53
N SER A 248 -18.66 13.95 8.55
CA SER A 248 -18.87 14.38 7.17
C SER A 248 -19.64 13.33 6.37
N PRO A 249 -20.57 13.76 5.49
CA PRO A 249 -21.28 12.83 4.62
C PRO A 249 -20.36 12.30 3.51
N GLY A 250 -20.55 11.02 3.16
CA GLY A 250 -19.84 10.40 2.05
C GLY A 250 -20.16 8.91 1.95
N TYR A 251 -19.82 8.33 0.82
CA TYR A 251 -19.95 6.90 0.54
C TYR A 251 -18.84 6.44 -0.40
N GLY A 252 -18.56 5.16 -0.38
CA GLY A 252 -17.54 4.56 -1.23
C GLY A 252 -17.49 3.06 -1.09
N ILE A 253 -16.66 2.46 -1.91
CA ILE A 253 -16.49 1.02 -1.97
C ILE A 253 -15.02 0.67 -2.18
N SER A 254 -14.58 -0.38 -1.48
CA SER A 254 -13.27 -1.00 -1.68
C SER A 254 -13.49 -2.47 -2.00
N ILE A 255 -12.82 -2.97 -3.04
CA ILE A 255 -12.91 -4.35 -3.51
C ILE A 255 -11.51 -4.94 -3.57
N THR A 256 -11.34 -6.18 -3.12
CA THR A 256 -10.05 -6.87 -3.09
C THR A 256 -10.21 -8.30 -3.59
N ALA A 257 -9.38 -8.69 -4.54
CA ALA A 257 -9.20 -10.08 -4.94
C ALA A 257 -8.10 -10.73 -4.09
N GLU A 258 -8.39 -11.88 -3.54
CA GLU A 258 -7.42 -12.71 -2.83
C GLU A 258 -7.10 -13.94 -3.70
N THR A 259 -5.82 -14.23 -3.87
CA THR A 259 -5.35 -15.36 -4.67
C THR A 259 -5.10 -16.60 -3.80
N LYS A 260 -4.98 -17.78 -4.44
CA LYS A 260 -4.61 -19.03 -3.75
C LYS A 260 -3.25 -18.92 -3.08
N GLU A 261 -2.31 -18.19 -3.69
CA GLU A 261 -0.96 -17.95 -3.19
C GLU A 261 -0.87 -16.87 -2.07
N GLY A 262 -2.02 -16.30 -1.67
CA GLY A 262 -2.09 -15.31 -0.58
C GLY A 262 -1.70 -13.89 -1.00
N PHE A 263 -1.74 -13.57 -2.29
CA PHE A 263 -1.66 -12.19 -2.75
C PHE A 263 -3.02 -11.51 -2.70
N ALA A 264 -2.99 -10.18 -2.59
CA ALA A 264 -4.19 -9.38 -2.48
C ALA A 264 -4.09 -8.13 -3.36
N LEU A 265 -5.02 -8.00 -4.30
CA LEU A 265 -5.14 -6.89 -5.24
C LEU A 265 -6.38 -6.08 -4.89
N SER A 266 -6.23 -4.82 -4.54
CA SER A 266 -7.35 -3.97 -4.11
C SER A 266 -7.54 -2.76 -4.99
N THR A 267 -8.79 -2.36 -5.16
CA THR A 267 -9.20 -1.12 -5.82
C THR A 267 -10.30 -0.49 -4.99
N ASP A 268 -10.27 0.82 -4.85
CA ASP A 268 -11.26 1.59 -4.12
C ASP A 268 -11.64 2.85 -4.87
N LEU A 269 -12.89 3.27 -4.67
CA LEU A 269 -13.42 4.56 -5.08
C LEU A 269 -14.37 5.10 -4.01
N MET A 270 -14.43 6.42 -3.92
CA MET A 270 -15.40 7.13 -3.09
C MET A 270 -16.06 8.25 -3.88
N ASN A 271 -17.19 8.74 -3.39
CA ASN A 271 -17.85 9.88 -4.00
C ASN A 271 -16.98 11.14 -3.87
N ASP A 272 -16.93 11.89 -4.96
CA ASP A 272 -16.42 13.25 -4.95
C ASP A 272 -17.54 14.20 -4.50
N LYS A 273 -17.23 15.13 -3.61
CA LYS A 273 -18.19 16.12 -3.17
C LYS A 273 -18.50 17.16 -4.25
N ASP A 274 -17.55 17.37 -5.13
CA ASP A 274 -17.63 18.37 -6.20
C ASP A 274 -18.28 17.80 -7.46
N ASP A 275 -18.38 16.47 -7.59
CA ASP A 275 -19.05 15.78 -8.69
C ASP A 275 -20.40 15.18 -8.24
N LEU A 276 -21.45 15.99 -8.32
CA LEU A 276 -22.82 15.59 -7.98
C LEU A 276 -23.50 14.76 -9.07
N THR A 277 -22.84 14.51 -10.20
CA THR A 277 -23.42 13.78 -11.34
C THR A 277 -23.37 12.28 -11.17
N LYS A 278 -22.43 11.75 -10.38
CA LYS A 278 -22.27 10.34 -10.14
C LYS A 278 -23.15 9.86 -8.98
N ASN A 279 -23.97 8.86 -9.26
CA ASN A 279 -24.73 8.16 -8.25
C ASN A 279 -23.97 6.91 -7.72
N ALA A 280 -24.50 6.25 -6.70
CA ALA A 280 -23.85 5.07 -6.09
C ALA A 280 -23.68 3.90 -7.07
N ASN A 281 -24.61 3.71 -7.99
CA ASN A 281 -24.53 2.64 -9.00
C ASN A 281 -23.41 2.92 -10.01
N ASP A 282 -23.29 4.16 -10.50
CA ASP A 282 -22.25 4.54 -11.45
C ASP A 282 -20.85 4.44 -10.82
N LEU A 283 -20.72 4.92 -9.57
CA LEU A 283 -19.47 4.82 -8.82
C LEU A 283 -19.03 3.37 -8.63
N SER A 284 -19.96 2.49 -8.24
CA SER A 284 -19.64 1.08 -8.00
C SER A 284 -19.35 0.34 -9.31
N LYS A 285 -20.05 0.66 -10.40
CA LYS A 285 -19.76 0.12 -11.73
C LYS A 285 -18.36 0.54 -12.21
N GLU A 286 -18.00 1.83 -12.06
CA GLU A 286 -16.67 2.35 -12.39
C GLU A 286 -15.59 1.65 -11.55
N CYS A 287 -15.82 1.50 -10.24
CA CYS A 287 -14.91 0.80 -9.34
C CYS A 287 -14.70 -0.66 -9.77
N THR A 288 -15.77 -1.35 -10.13
CA THR A 288 -15.70 -2.76 -10.54
C THR A 288 -14.95 -2.92 -11.86
N ILE A 289 -15.20 -2.05 -12.84
CA ILE A 289 -14.47 -2.07 -14.12
C ILE A 289 -12.98 -1.78 -13.90
N LYS A 290 -12.67 -0.77 -13.08
CA LYS A 290 -11.28 -0.46 -12.72
C LYS A 290 -10.61 -1.64 -12.03
N PHE A 291 -11.31 -2.29 -11.09
CA PHE A 291 -10.82 -3.45 -10.37
C PHE A 291 -10.49 -4.64 -11.29
N LEU A 292 -11.38 -4.99 -12.22
CA LEU A 292 -11.13 -6.05 -13.21
C LEU A 292 -9.95 -5.71 -14.13
N ASN A 293 -9.84 -4.44 -14.55
CA ASN A 293 -8.69 -3.96 -15.31
C ASN A 293 -7.38 -4.00 -14.50
N ASP A 294 -7.45 -3.70 -13.20
CA ASP A 294 -6.28 -3.77 -12.32
C ASP A 294 -5.85 -5.22 -12.14
N ILE A 295 -6.76 -6.18 -11.95
CA ILE A 295 -6.45 -7.61 -11.92
C ILE A 295 -5.77 -8.05 -13.22
N TYR A 296 -6.37 -7.72 -14.36
CA TYR A 296 -5.83 -8.10 -15.68
C TYR A 296 -4.42 -7.56 -15.93
N LYS A 297 -4.09 -6.37 -15.39
CA LYS A 297 -2.81 -5.68 -15.60
C LYS A 297 -1.83 -5.80 -14.45
N SER A 298 -2.18 -6.49 -13.37
CA SER A 298 -1.32 -6.67 -12.21
C SER A 298 -0.49 -7.95 -12.32
N GLY A 299 0.46 -8.09 -11.42
CA GLY A 299 1.13 -9.33 -11.07
C GLY A 299 0.84 -9.62 -9.60
N CYS A 300 1.85 -9.93 -8.81
CA CYS A 300 1.72 -10.18 -7.38
C CYS A 300 1.29 -8.95 -6.56
N THR A 301 1.34 -7.75 -7.14
CA THR A 301 0.92 -6.51 -6.48
C THR A 301 0.33 -5.51 -7.46
N ASN A 302 -0.62 -4.70 -6.99
CA ASN A 302 -1.19 -3.60 -7.78
C ASN A 302 -0.23 -2.40 -7.86
N CYS A 303 -0.52 -1.47 -8.78
CA CYS A 303 0.34 -0.31 -9.03
C CYS A 303 0.63 0.56 -7.78
N ASN A 304 -0.32 0.64 -6.85
CA ASN A 304 -0.19 1.49 -5.66
C ASN A 304 0.83 0.95 -4.66
N ASN A 305 0.94 -0.37 -4.56
CA ASN A 305 1.81 -1.05 -3.61
C ASN A 305 3.22 -1.34 -4.16
N GLN A 306 3.41 -1.32 -5.50
CA GLN A 306 4.70 -1.63 -6.15
C GLN A 306 5.87 -0.88 -5.53
N GLY A 307 5.69 0.42 -5.27
CA GLY A 307 6.77 1.27 -4.76
C GLY A 307 7.27 0.85 -3.39
N LEU A 308 6.37 0.54 -2.48
CA LEU A 308 6.71 0.08 -1.14
C LEU A 308 7.46 -1.26 -1.19
N PHE A 309 6.90 -2.25 -1.92
CA PHE A 309 7.50 -3.59 -1.94
C PHE A 309 8.80 -3.66 -2.72
N LEU A 310 8.99 -2.89 -3.80
CA LEU A 310 10.28 -2.75 -4.48
C LEU A 310 11.34 -2.11 -3.57
N PHE A 311 10.94 -1.14 -2.75
CA PHE A 311 11.85 -0.54 -1.78
C PHE A 311 12.25 -1.56 -0.69
N LEU A 312 11.29 -2.34 -0.16
CA LEU A 312 11.58 -3.39 0.81
C LEU A 312 12.43 -4.52 0.19
N MET A 313 12.18 -4.89 -1.06
CA MET A 313 12.97 -5.88 -1.81
C MET A 313 14.44 -5.45 -1.94
N ALA A 314 14.71 -4.15 -2.12
CA ALA A 314 16.08 -3.64 -2.13
C ALA A 314 16.80 -3.74 -0.78
N LEU A 315 16.06 -3.87 0.34
CA LEU A 315 16.61 -4.03 1.69
C LEU A 315 16.83 -5.51 2.08
N SER A 316 16.32 -6.46 1.31
CA SER A 316 16.38 -7.90 1.57
C SER A 316 17.82 -8.44 1.62
N GLU A 317 17.97 -9.71 1.97
CA GLU A 317 19.28 -10.36 2.09
C GLU A 317 20.12 -10.27 0.83
N LYS A 318 21.44 -10.04 1.00
CA LYS A 318 22.40 -9.87 -0.10
C LYS A 318 22.93 -11.18 -0.70
N ASN A 319 22.65 -12.32 -0.07
CA ASN A 319 23.21 -13.62 -0.51
C ASN A 319 22.29 -14.35 -1.50
N TYR A 320 21.06 -13.87 -1.65
CA TYR A 320 20.04 -14.48 -2.48
C TYR A 320 19.39 -13.44 -3.40
N VAL A 321 18.98 -13.91 -4.57
CA VAL A 321 18.22 -13.09 -5.51
C VAL A 321 16.76 -13.06 -5.06
N SER A 322 16.20 -11.88 -4.99
CA SER A 322 14.75 -11.70 -4.78
C SER A 322 14.06 -11.57 -6.13
N TYR A 323 12.85 -12.09 -6.23
CA TYR A 323 12.02 -12.05 -7.43
C TYR A 323 10.64 -11.49 -7.11
N MET A 324 10.10 -10.68 -8.02
CA MET A 324 8.73 -10.18 -7.93
C MET A 324 8.14 -9.96 -9.31
N LYS A 325 7.00 -10.60 -9.58
CA LYS A 325 6.22 -10.42 -10.80
C LYS A 325 5.35 -9.19 -10.70
N ILE A 326 5.53 -8.28 -11.63
CA ILE A 326 4.84 -6.99 -11.69
C ILE A 326 4.19 -6.83 -13.07
N GLY A 327 2.96 -6.35 -13.09
CA GLY A 327 2.28 -6.03 -14.34
C GLY A 327 2.61 -4.61 -14.81
N LYS A 328 1.60 -3.74 -14.89
CA LYS A 328 1.76 -2.36 -15.36
C LYS A 328 2.72 -1.55 -14.49
N ILE A 329 3.80 -1.08 -15.08
CA ILE A 329 4.80 -0.22 -14.42
C ILE A 329 4.34 1.24 -14.55
N SER A 330 4.07 1.89 -13.41
CA SER A 330 3.72 3.32 -13.38
C SER A 330 4.97 4.22 -13.50
N GLU A 331 4.78 5.49 -13.91
CA GLU A 331 5.87 6.47 -13.87
C GLU A 331 6.41 6.68 -12.45
N HIS A 332 5.54 6.59 -11.45
CA HIS A 332 5.94 6.64 -10.06
C HIS A 332 6.89 5.48 -9.69
N THR A 333 6.56 4.26 -10.13
CA THR A 333 7.41 3.07 -9.94
C THR A 333 8.77 3.25 -10.60
N LYS A 334 8.83 3.80 -11.83
CA LYS A 334 10.10 4.10 -12.51
C LYS A 334 10.98 5.09 -11.73
N GLN A 335 10.36 6.13 -11.14
CA GLN A 335 11.07 7.09 -10.30
C GLN A 335 11.61 6.43 -9.02
N ILE A 336 10.86 5.52 -8.43
CA ILE A 336 11.30 4.76 -7.26
C ILE A 336 12.50 3.86 -7.59
N LEU A 337 12.49 3.16 -8.70
CA LEU A 337 13.62 2.34 -9.15
C LEU A 337 14.90 3.16 -9.34
N ARG A 338 14.77 4.35 -9.96
CA ARG A 338 15.89 5.29 -10.11
C ARG A 338 16.41 5.78 -8.75
N LEU A 339 15.48 6.05 -7.82
CA LEU A 339 15.85 6.47 -6.46
C LEU A 339 16.56 5.33 -5.73
N ILE A 340 16.04 4.11 -5.76
CA ILE A 340 16.67 2.93 -5.13
C ILE A 340 18.09 2.73 -5.66
N TYR A 341 18.29 2.82 -6.97
CA TYR A 341 19.62 2.74 -7.55
C TYR A 341 20.56 3.83 -7.02
N LYS A 342 20.08 5.09 -6.94
CA LYS A 342 20.84 6.22 -6.39
C LYS A 342 21.19 6.03 -4.92
N LEU A 343 20.24 5.52 -4.11
CA LEU A 343 20.38 5.42 -2.66
C LEU A 343 21.19 4.20 -2.21
N PHE A 344 20.93 3.06 -2.81
CA PHE A 344 21.46 1.77 -2.37
C PHE A 344 22.42 1.12 -3.37
N GLY A 345 22.50 1.65 -4.61
CA GLY A 345 23.26 1.02 -5.69
C GLY A 345 22.63 -0.27 -6.23
N VAL A 346 21.43 -0.63 -5.76
CA VAL A 346 20.72 -1.85 -6.17
C VAL A 346 20.18 -1.68 -7.58
N LYS A 347 20.57 -2.59 -8.48
CA LYS A 347 20.06 -2.67 -9.84
C LYS A 347 19.01 -3.75 -9.94
N PHE A 348 17.86 -3.42 -10.50
CA PHE A 348 16.85 -4.38 -10.86
C PHE A 348 17.09 -4.89 -12.27
N ASN A 349 17.12 -6.21 -12.42
CA ASN A 349 17.02 -6.86 -13.72
C ASN A 349 15.53 -7.05 -14.03
N ILE A 350 15.10 -6.58 -15.19
CA ILE A 350 13.70 -6.61 -15.60
C ILE A 350 13.62 -7.47 -16.85
N ARG A 351 12.85 -8.56 -16.79
CA ARG A 351 12.59 -9.44 -17.92
C ARG A 351 11.09 -9.46 -18.19
N GLU A 352 10.70 -9.53 -19.42
CA GLU A 352 9.33 -9.81 -19.81
C GLU A 352 9.04 -11.28 -19.48
N CYS A 353 7.89 -11.57 -18.87
CA CYS A 353 7.43 -12.94 -18.64
C CYS A 353 6.87 -13.46 -19.96
N ASP A 354 7.48 -14.49 -20.51
CA ASP A 354 7.00 -15.16 -21.72
C ASP A 354 5.77 -16.02 -21.39
N GLU A 355 4.92 -16.29 -22.40
CA GLU A 355 3.70 -17.11 -22.21
C GLU A 355 4.02 -18.55 -21.78
N TYR A 356 5.21 -19.05 -22.11
CA TYR A 356 5.69 -20.38 -21.71
C TYR A 356 5.85 -20.54 -20.19
N ASP A 357 6.21 -19.48 -19.47
CA ASP A 357 6.29 -19.50 -17.99
C ASP A 357 4.92 -19.68 -17.31
N LYS A 358 3.81 -19.56 -18.08
CA LYS A 358 2.44 -19.76 -17.58
C LYS A 358 2.00 -21.21 -17.66
N GLU A 359 2.45 -21.96 -18.69
CA GLU A 359 2.07 -23.36 -18.92
C GLU A 359 2.70 -24.29 -17.87
N GLU A 360 3.99 -24.09 -17.52
CA GLU A 360 4.65 -24.91 -16.48
C GLU A 360 4.00 -24.74 -15.09
N SER A 361 3.44 -23.55 -14.78
CA SER A 361 2.74 -23.33 -13.52
C SER A 361 1.30 -23.87 -13.52
N GLU A 362 0.70 -24.15 -14.69
CA GLU A 362 -0.64 -24.74 -14.79
C GLU A 362 -0.58 -26.27 -14.71
N ASP A 363 0.48 -26.89 -15.24
CA ASP A 363 0.66 -28.36 -15.21
C ASP A 363 1.00 -28.89 -13.81
N GLU A 364 1.73 -28.12 -12.97
CA GLU A 364 1.99 -28.50 -11.58
C GLU A 364 0.72 -28.44 -10.70
N ASN A 365 -0.24 -27.52 -11.00
CA ASN A 365 -1.49 -27.42 -10.25
C ASN A 365 -2.58 -28.41 -10.68
N ASN A 366 -2.50 -28.95 -11.90
CA ASN A 366 -3.50 -29.93 -12.37
C ASN A 366 -3.27 -31.35 -11.82
N ASN A 367 -2.08 -31.66 -11.33
CA ASN A 367 -1.75 -32.99 -10.77
C ASN A 367 -2.21 -33.18 -9.31
N GLU A 368 -2.63 -32.10 -8.60
CA GLU A 368 -3.14 -32.20 -7.23
C GLU A 368 -4.66 -32.33 -7.12
N ASP A 369 -5.42 -32.00 -8.19
CA ASP A 369 -6.89 -32.00 -8.18
C ASP A 369 -7.52 -33.28 -8.80
N GLU A 370 -6.75 -34.29 -9.27
CA GLU A 370 -7.29 -35.50 -9.94
C GLU A 370 -7.66 -36.67 -9.02
N ASP A 371 -7.46 -36.57 -7.71
CA ASP A 371 -7.70 -37.69 -6.78
C ASP A 371 -9.06 -37.69 -6.07
N GLU A 372 -9.96 -36.75 -6.33
CA GLU A 372 -11.29 -36.70 -5.71
C GLU A 372 -12.41 -36.37 -6.70
N GLU A 373 -12.73 -37.21 -7.67
CA GLU A 373 -14.07 -37.24 -8.27
C GLU A 373 -14.28 -38.53 -9.10
N ASN A 374 -14.71 -39.58 -8.42
CA ASN A 374 -15.45 -40.68 -9.02
C ASN A 374 -16.67 -40.99 -8.15
N GLU A 375 -17.77 -40.31 -8.38
CA GLU A 375 -19.11 -40.82 -8.06
C GLU A 375 -20.17 -40.23 -9.01
N GLU A 376 -20.67 -41.12 -9.82
CA GLU A 376 -22.00 -41.30 -10.42
C GLU A 376 -22.72 -40.13 -11.09
N LYS A 377 -22.90 -40.32 -12.40
CA LYS A 377 -23.88 -39.63 -13.24
C LYS A 377 -25.22 -40.35 -13.12
N ASP A 378 -26.26 -39.62 -12.82
CA ASP A 378 -27.64 -39.95 -13.22
C ASP A 378 -28.12 -38.87 -14.19
N ASP A 379 -28.56 -39.35 -15.35
CA ASP A 379 -29.17 -38.59 -16.44
C ASP A 379 -30.60 -38.17 -16.02
N ASP A 380 -30.93 -36.90 -16.21
CA ASP A 380 -32.29 -36.46 -16.49
C ASP A 380 -32.29 -35.19 -17.35
N ASP A 381 -32.83 -35.35 -18.55
CA ASP A 381 -33.10 -34.32 -19.54
C ASP A 381 -34.11 -33.30 -19.03
N ASP A 382 -33.88 -32.03 -19.17
CA ASP A 382 -34.92 -31.06 -19.52
C ASP A 382 -34.38 -29.84 -20.29
N GLU A 383 -34.82 -29.75 -21.52
CA GLU A 383 -34.62 -28.65 -22.44
C GLU A 383 -35.40 -27.41 -21.99
N SER A 384 -34.75 -26.28 -21.84
CA SER A 384 -35.34 -24.97 -22.10
C SER A 384 -34.32 -23.99 -22.61
N GLU A 385 -34.35 -23.82 -23.92
CA GLU A 385 -33.73 -22.73 -24.66
C GLU A 385 -34.09 -21.38 -24.07
N ASN A 386 -33.05 -20.59 -23.73
CA ASN A 386 -33.15 -19.14 -23.79
C ASN A 386 -31.85 -18.54 -24.30
N ASN A 387 -31.87 -18.28 -25.61
CA ASN A 387 -30.90 -17.51 -26.36
C ASN A 387 -30.69 -16.13 -25.75
N PHE A 388 -29.55 -15.93 -25.11
CA PHE A 388 -28.87 -14.65 -25.01
C PHE A 388 -27.47 -14.80 -25.60
N GLU A 389 -27.41 -14.94 -26.93
CA GLU A 389 -26.18 -14.70 -27.69
C GLU A 389 -25.80 -13.23 -27.58
N ASN A 390 -25.06 -12.87 -26.54
CA ASN A 390 -24.25 -11.67 -26.55
C ASN A 390 -23.06 -11.92 -27.47
N LYS A 391 -23.10 -11.32 -28.65
CA LYS A 391 -22.00 -11.18 -29.58
C LYS A 391 -20.80 -10.50 -28.91
N PHE A 392 -20.01 -11.27 -28.21
CA PHE A 392 -18.60 -10.96 -28.11
C PHE A 392 -17.96 -11.50 -29.39
N ASN A 393 -17.45 -10.63 -30.25
CA ASN A 393 -16.61 -11.01 -31.36
C ASN A 393 -15.47 -11.85 -30.82
N GLN A 394 -15.45 -13.14 -31.14
CA GLN A 394 -14.39 -14.08 -30.74
C GLN A 394 -13.04 -13.80 -31.44
N ASP A 395 -12.98 -12.76 -32.30
CA ASP A 395 -11.80 -12.48 -33.11
C ASP A 395 -10.84 -11.43 -32.52
N GLU A 396 -11.14 -10.85 -31.33
CA GLU A 396 -10.22 -9.97 -30.60
C GLU A 396 -10.13 -10.38 -29.13
N LEU A 397 -9.50 -11.53 -28.87
CA LEU A 397 -8.96 -11.76 -27.53
C LEU A 397 -7.99 -10.59 -27.24
N PRO A 398 -8.18 -9.83 -26.17
CA PRO A 398 -7.28 -8.73 -25.85
C PRO A 398 -5.87 -9.31 -25.76
N ILE A 399 -4.92 -8.68 -26.48
CA ILE A 399 -3.49 -9.05 -26.44
C ILE A 399 -3.12 -9.15 -24.96
N PRO A 400 -2.58 -10.30 -24.50
CA PRO A 400 -2.25 -10.51 -23.09
C PRO A 400 -1.38 -9.37 -22.60
N TYR A 401 -1.74 -8.78 -21.44
CA TYR A 401 -0.99 -7.66 -20.90
C TYR A 401 0.39 -8.14 -20.47
N LYS A 402 1.44 -7.46 -20.96
CA LYS A 402 2.82 -7.81 -20.65
C LYS A 402 3.10 -7.68 -19.16
N GLN A 403 3.48 -8.77 -18.54
CA GLN A 403 3.97 -8.82 -17.17
C GLN A 403 5.50 -8.89 -17.17
N PHE A 404 6.11 -8.41 -16.12
CA PHE A 404 7.55 -8.31 -16.00
C PHE A 404 8.03 -8.95 -14.69
N MET A 405 9.05 -9.77 -14.79
CA MET A 405 9.80 -10.28 -13.65
C MET A 405 10.88 -9.29 -13.27
N PHE A 406 10.78 -8.80 -12.05
CA PHE A 406 11.80 -7.97 -11.41
C PHE A 406 12.66 -8.86 -10.53
N SER A 407 13.98 -8.80 -10.72
CA SER A 407 14.90 -9.47 -9.82
C SER A 407 16.01 -8.52 -9.36
N CYS A 408 16.39 -8.65 -8.10
CA CYS A 408 17.54 -7.93 -7.56
C CYS A 408 18.19 -8.69 -6.40
N VAL A 409 19.41 -8.31 -6.08
CA VAL A 409 20.07 -8.67 -4.84
C VAL A 409 19.98 -7.48 -3.90
N GLY A 410 19.39 -7.67 -2.73
CA GLY A 410 19.23 -6.62 -1.73
C GLY A 410 20.55 -6.25 -1.05
N ILE A 411 20.52 -5.17 -0.27
CA ILE A 411 21.71 -4.69 0.49
C ILE A 411 21.98 -5.52 1.75
N GLY A 412 21.07 -6.39 2.14
CA GLY A 412 21.18 -7.20 3.36
C GLY A 412 21.08 -6.38 4.64
N LEU A 413 20.13 -5.43 4.67
CA LEU A 413 19.96 -4.58 5.85
C LEU A 413 19.54 -5.41 7.06
N LYS A 414 20.28 -5.30 8.16
CA LYS A 414 19.97 -5.95 9.43
C LYS A 414 19.61 -4.92 10.49
N ASN A 415 18.66 -5.27 11.33
CA ASN A 415 18.28 -4.44 12.47
C ASN A 415 19.34 -4.55 13.58
N VAL A 416 20.19 -3.53 13.68
CA VAL A 416 21.30 -3.49 14.63
C VAL A 416 20.81 -3.56 16.09
N ALA A 417 19.59 -3.12 16.38
CA ALA A 417 19.03 -3.17 17.72
C ALA A 417 18.65 -4.59 18.18
N ARG A 418 18.61 -5.56 17.26
CA ARG A 418 18.25 -6.97 17.50
C ARG A 418 19.40 -7.97 17.26
N ILE A 419 20.58 -7.48 16.91
CA ILE A 419 21.75 -8.36 16.85
C ILE A 419 22.17 -8.62 18.29
N GLU A 420 21.90 -9.82 18.80
CA GLU A 420 22.50 -10.30 20.03
C GLU A 420 24.01 -10.39 19.79
N LEU A 421 24.76 -9.70 20.64
CA LEU A 421 26.25 -9.72 20.66
C LEU A 421 26.76 -11.04 21.18
#